data_8ba7a96464ace599f2279381d64162bc
#
_entry.id   8ba7a96464ace599f2279381d64162bc
#
_cell.length_a   1.000
_cell.length_b   1.000
_cell.length_c   1.000
_cell.angle_alpha   90.00
_cell.angle_beta   90.00
_cell.angle_gamma   90.00
#
_symmetry.space_group_name_H-M   'P 1'
#
loop_
_entity.id
_entity.type
_entity.pdbx_description
1 polymer ?
#
loop_
_entity_poly.entity_id
_entity_poly.type
_entity_poly.pdbx_seq_one_letter_code
_entity_poly.pdbx_strand_id
1 'polypeptide(L)'
;CVVYSRKGKTHDSYRSYNISKTNWGNDIGSMTELINRRFSKKDLKKLPSLVIIDGGETHLRHALNAFEACNISDIDVISISKGARRKAVFDTIHLSNGTNITIDQGSSFHNFVQEIRDETHRYAITLQKKKMRKTSITSSLDELSGVGDVRKKLLLRYFGSLEQIKRASINDLCEVSG
;
A
#
# COMPACT_ATOMS: atom_id res chain seq x y z
N CYS A 1 -1.61 1.63 -2.28
CA CYS A 1 -2.81 1.97 -3.06
C CYS A 1 -3.12 0.89 -4.09
N VAL A 2 -4.37 0.65 -4.35
CA VAL A 2 -4.91 -0.24 -5.38
C VAL A 2 -5.47 0.58 -6.53
N VAL A 3 -5.60 -0.01 -7.71
CA VAL A 3 -6.08 0.68 -8.90
C VAL A 3 -7.13 -0.19 -9.59
N TYR A 4 -8.23 0.45 -9.96
CA TYR A 4 -9.32 -0.15 -10.72
C TYR A 4 -9.51 0.56 -12.05
N SER A 5 -9.92 -0.18 -13.05
CA SER A 5 -10.36 0.31 -14.33
C SER A 5 -11.80 -0.17 -14.60
N ARG A 6 -12.39 0.22 -15.71
CA ARG A 6 -13.72 -0.32 -16.15
C ARG A 6 -13.70 -1.85 -16.31
N LYS A 7 -12.51 -2.48 -16.45
CA LYS A 7 -12.34 -3.93 -16.56
C LYS A 7 -12.07 -4.61 -15.22
N GLY A 8 -12.11 -3.87 -14.10
CA GLY A 8 -11.82 -4.36 -12.74
C GLY A 8 -10.42 -4.01 -12.25
N LYS A 9 -9.87 -4.86 -11.38
CA LYS A 9 -8.57 -4.69 -10.70
C LYS A 9 -7.41 -4.60 -11.68
N THR A 10 -6.55 -3.59 -11.51
CA THR A 10 -5.36 -3.37 -12.36
C THR A 10 -4.10 -3.55 -11.50
N HIS A 11 -3.73 -4.80 -11.24
CA HIS A 11 -2.65 -5.17 -10.31
C HIS A 11 -1.30 -4.55 -10.67
N ASP A 12 -0.97 -4.42 -11.96
CA ASP A 12 0.29 -3.84 -12.42
C ASP A 12 0.45 -2.36 -12.05
N SER A 13 -0.67 -1.70 -11.76
CA SER A 13 -0.71 -0.30 -11.35
C SER A 13 -0.72 -0.11 -9.83
N TYR A 14 -0.78 -1.19 -9.04
CA TYR A 14 -0.70 -1.12 -7.58
C TYR A 14 0.66 -0.58 -7.15
N ARG A 15 0.67 0.24 -6.11
CA ARG A 15 1.92 0.79 -5.55
C ARG A 15 1.88 0.76 -4.03
N SER A 16 3.05 0.52 -3.45
CA SER A 16 3.29 0.65 -2.02
C SER A 16 4.43 1.63 -1.78
N TYR A 17 4.35 2.36 -0.69
CA TYR A 17 5.34 3.36 -0.31
C TYR A 17 5.81 3.10 1.12
N ASN A 18 7.11 3.12 1.33
CA ASN A 18 7.66 3.19 2.69
C ASN A 18 7.56 4.63 3.14
N ILE A 19 6.69 4.89 4.10
CA ILE A 19 6.49 6.23 4.66
C ILE A 19 7.70 6.62 5.52
N SER A 20 8.08 7.89 5.48
CA SER A 20 9.18 8.43 6.29
C SER A 20 8.90 8.27 7.78
N LYS A 21 9.96 8.11 8.59
CA LYS A 21 9.83 7.94 10.05
C LYS A 21 9.14 9.13 10.72
N THR A 22 9.28 10.33 10.15
CA THR A 22 8.63 11.55 10.63
C THR A 22 7.11 11.50 10.57
N ASN A 23 6.54 10.68 9.68
CA ASN A 23 5.10 10.52 9.50
C ASN A 23 4.56 9.23 10.15
N TRP A 24 5.37 8.48 10.91
CA TRP A 24 4.87 7.29 11.60
C TRP A 24 3.84 7.66 12.67
N GLY A 25 2.68 7.00 12.61
CA GLY A 25 1.55 7.30 13.50
C GLY A 25 0.75 8.55 13.12
N ASN A 26 1.12 9.20 12.01
CA ASN A 26 0.39 10.32 11.44
C ASN A 26 -0.25 9.92 10.11
N ASP A 27 -1.52 9.53 10.13
CA ASP A 27 -2.24 9.04 8.94
C ASP A 27 -2.35 10.12 7.86
N ILE A 28 -2.60 11.37 8.26
CA ILE A 28 -2.71 12.51 7.34
C ILE A 28 -1.35 12.79 6.69
N GLY A 29 -0.28 12.86 7.48
CA GLY A 29 1.07 13.06 6.96
C GLY A 29 1.52 11.94 6.03
N SER A 30 1.19 10.70 6.38
CA SER A 30 1.46 9.51 5.56
C SER A 30 0.73 9.55 4.23
N MET A 31 -0.55 9.94 4.23
CA MET A 31 -1.37 10.09 3.03
C MET A 31 -0.84 11.20 2.13
N THR A 32 -0.52 12.36 2.70
CA THR A 32 0.06 13.51 1.97
C THR A 32 1.39 13.12 1.31
N GLU A 33 2.29 12.44 2.04
CA GLU A 33 3.55 11.94 1.48
C GLU A 33 3.30 10.95 0.33
N LEU A 34 2.32 10.06 0.46
CA LEU A 34 1.94 9.11 -0.58
C LEU A 34 1.47 9.83 -1.84
N ILE A 35 0.56 10.80 -1.70
CA ILE A 35 0.03 11.58 -2.83
C ILE A 35 1.18 12.30 -3.54
N ASN A 36 2.02 13.03 -2.81
CA ASN A 36 3.15 13.74 -3.37
C ASN A 36 4.09 12.80 -4.15
N ARG A 37 4.44 11.65 -3.58
CA ARG A 37 5.35 10.68 -4.23
C ARG A 37 4.74 9.99 -5.44
N ARG A 38 3.42 9.75 -5.42
CA ARG A 38 2.73 9.10 -6.54
C ARG A 38 2.56 10.05 -7.72
N PHE A 39 2.27 11.31 -7.46
CA PHE A 39 1.85 12.27 -8.47
C PHE A 39 2.91 13.33 -8.79
N SER A 40 4.05 13.38 -8.08
CA SER A 40 5.15 14.31 -8.36
C SER A 40 5.79 14.12 -9.75
N LYS A 41 5.76 12.89 -10.28
CA LYS A 41 6.26 12.59 -11.64
C LYS A 41 5.07 12.56 -12.59
N LYS A 42 4.81 13.70 -13.22
CA LYS A 42 3.67 13.90 -14.10
C LYS A 42 3.77 13.10 -15.39
N ASP A 43 3.15 11.94 -15.46
CA ASP A 43 2.65 11.40 -16.71
C ASP A 43 1.13 11.68 -16.75
N LEU A 44 0.76 12.87 -17.22
CA LEU A 44 -0.63 13.35 -17.28
C LEU A 44 -1.56 12.39 -18.04
N LYS A 45 -1.00 11.58 -18.93
CA LYS A 45 -1.77 10.58 -19.69
C LYS A 45 -2.19 9.36 -18.84
N LYS A 46 -1.67 9.23 -17.62
CA LYS A 46 -1.91 8.10 -16.72
C LYS A 46 -2.54 8.50 -15.39
N LEU A 47 -3.08 9.72 -15.30
CA LEU A 47 -3.80 10.13 -14.11
C LEU A 47 -5.13 9.36 -14.00
N PRO A 48 -5.54 8.94 -12.80
CA PRO A 48 -6.87 8.38 -12.60
C PRO A 48 -7.92 9.48 -12.73
N SER A 49 -9.13 9.15 -13.19
CA SER A 49 -10.24 10.08 -13.18
C SER A 49 -10.83 10.30 -11.77
N LEU A 50 -10.66 9.32 -10.88
CA LEU A 50 -11.18 9.38 -9.51
C LEU A 50 -10.15 8.83 -8.53
N VAL A 51 -9.97 9.53 -7.40
CA VAL A 51 -9.23 9.04 -6.23
C VAL A 51 -10.19 8.92 -5.06
N ILE A 52 -10.18 7.75 -4.43
CA ILE A 52 -10.97 7.45 -3.23
C ILE A 52 -10.02 7.38 -2.04
N ILE A 53 -10.29 8.18 -1.02
CA ILE A 53 -9.55 8.24 0.24
C ILE A 53 -10.35 7.49 1.31
N ASP A 54 -9.76 6.53 1.99
CA ASP A 54 -10.37 5.91 3.18
C ASP A 54 -10.16 6.83 4.38
N GLY A 55 -11.22 7.54 4.76
CA GLY A 55 -11.18 8.54 5.81
C GLY A 55 -12.34 9.53 5.72
N GLY A 56 -12.44 10.42 6.71
CA GLY A 56 -13.47 11.44 6.77
C GLY A 56 -13.10 12.73 6.04
N GLU A 57 -13.90 13.76 6.26
CA GLU A 57 -13.75 15.09 5.65
C GLU A 57 -12.36 15.72 5.86
N THR A 58 -11.75 15.52 7.03
CA THR A 58 -10.40 16.00 7.32
C THR A 58 -9.37 15.37 6.37
N HIS A 59 -9.48 14.07 6.10
CA HIS A 59 -8.61 13.39 5.15
C HIS A 59 -8.81 13.91 3.73
N LEU A 60 -10.06 14.12 3.32
CA LEU A 60 -10.38 14.71 2.02
C LEU A 60 -9.73 16.07 1.83
N ARG A 61 -9.88 16.97 2.80
CA ARG A 61 -9.29 18.32 2.74
C ARG A 61 -7.77 18.29 2.59
N HIS A 62 -7.08 17.44 3.37
CA HIS A 62 -5.63 17.32 3.27
C HIS A 62 -5.19 16.65 1.95
N ALA A 63 -5.99 15.71 1.41
CA ALA A 63 -5.73 15.12 0.10
C ALA A 63 -5.87 16.17 -1.01
N LEU A 64 -6.92 16.99 -1.00
CA LEU A 64 -7.11 18.07 -1.95
C LEU A 64 -5.95 19.07 -1.93
N ASN A 65 -5.50 19.51 -0.75
CA ASN A 65 -4.33 20.38 -0.61
C ASN A 65 -3.06 19.73 -1.18
N ALA A 66 -2.89 18.42 -1.00
CA ALA A 66 -1.73 17.71 -1.56
C ALA A 66 -1.79 17.61 -3.08
N PHE A 67 -2.97 17.44 -3.69
CA PHE A 67 -3.14 17.47 -5.14
C PHE A 67 -2.90 18.86 -5.70
N GLU A 68 -3.39 19.92 -5.04
CA GLU A 68 -3.13 21.30 -5.40
C GLU A 68 -1.62 21.61 -5.37
N ALA A 69 -0.91 21.19 -4.31
CA ALA A 69 0.55 21.33 -4.22
C ALA A 69 1.30 20.59 -5.34
N CYS A 70 0.70 19.53 -5.90
CA CYS A 70 1.23 18.85 -7.09
C CYS A 70 0.82 19.53 -8.41
N ASN A 71 0.05 20.63 -8.39
CA ASN A 71 -0.60 21.29 -9.53
C ASN A 71 -1.44 20.29 -10.36
N ILE A 72 -2.30 19.52 -9.70
CA ILE A 72 -3.22 18.56 -10.32
C ILE A 72 -4.64 18.97 -9.94
N SER A 73 -5.43 19.33 -10.95
CA SER A 73 -6.83 19.76 -10.83
C SER A 73 -7.82 18.80 -11.52
N ASP A 74 -7.33 17.97 -12.44
CA ASP A 74 -8.17 17.17 -13.35
C ASP A 74 -8.48 15.78 -12.78
N ILE A 75 -8.54 15.65 -11.45
CA ILE A 75 -8.87 14.41 -10.75
C ILE A 75 -10.02 14.68 -9.79
N ASP A 76 -11.08 13.89 -9.89
CA ASP A 76 -12.10 13.86 -8.85
C ASP A 76 -11.54 13.19 -7.59
N VAL A 77 -11.70 13.84 -6.44
CA VAL A 77 -11.25 13.29 -5.15
C VAL A 77 -12.45 13.22 -4.21
N ILE A 78 -12.69 12.03 -3.68
CA ILE A 78 -13.69 11.80 -2.64
C ILE A 78 -13.06 11.10 -1.45
N SER A 79 -13.67 11.22 -0.28
CA SER A 79 -13.34 10.36 0.85
C SER A 79 -14.55 9.59 1.34
N ILE A 80 -14.30 8.43 1.95
CA ILE A 80 -15.35 7.55 2.45
C ILE A 80 -15.03 7.21 3.90
N SER A 81 -15.91 7.61 4.81
CA SER A 81 -15.81 7.28 6.24
C SER A 81 -16.88 6.29 6.65
N LYS A 82 -16.57 5.48 7.66
CA LYS A 82 -17.58 4.68 8.37
C LYS A 82 -18.49 5.60 9.15
N GLY A 83 -19.79 5.32 9.16
CA GLY A 83 -20.76 6.09 9.91
C GLY A 83 -20.38 6.26 11.40
N ALA A 84 -20.71 7.42 11.97
CA ALA A 84 -20.24 7.90 13.28
C ALA A 84 -20.67 7.04 14.51
N ARG A 85 -21.60 6.11 14.35
CA ARG A 85 -22.01 5.18 15.40
C ARG A 85 -21.51 3.78 15.07
N ARG A 86 -20.90 3.09 16.05
CA ARG A 86 -20.46 1.67 15.91
C ARG A 86 -21.57 0.69 15.46
N LYS A 87 -22.81 1.15 15.41
CA LYS A 87 -24.00 0.48 14.85
C LYS A 87 -24.53 1.18 13.60
N ALA A 88 -23.92 2.27 13.13
CA ALA A 88 -24.37 2.95 11.93
C ALA A 88 -23.91 2.17 10.70
N VAL A 89 -24.88 1.65 10.06
CA VAL A 89 -24.89 0.72 8.98
C VAL A 89 -24.49 1.38 7.65
N PHE A 90 -24.21 2.70 7.64
CA PHE A 90 -24.02 3.47 6.44
C PHE A 90 -22.66 4.13 6.38
N ASP A 91 -21.93 3.88 5.30
CA ASP A 91 -20.76 4.65 4.94
C ASP A 91 -21.17 6.02 4.39
N THR A 92 -20.35 7.03 4.63
CA THR A 92 -20.61 8.41 4.15
C THR A 92 -19.51 8.80 3.16
N ILE A 93 -19.92 9.25 1.97
CA ILE A 93 -19.05 9.88 0.98
C ILE A 93 -18.98 11.37 1.27
N HIS A 94 -17.77 11.91 1.33
CA HIS A 94 -17.51 13.34 1.40
C HIS A 94 -17.00 13.83 0.04
N LEU A 95 -17.66 14.83 -0.51
CA LEU A 95 -17.30 15.44 -1.78
C LEU A 95 -16.51 16.74 -1.56
N SER A 96 -15.70 17.13 -2.55
CA SER A 96 -14.87 18.33 -2.51
C SER A 96 -15.66 19.65 -2.33
N ASN A 97 -16.94 19.66 -2.72
CA ASN A 97 -17.83 20.79 -2.55
C ASN A 97 -18.49 20.88 -1.15
N GLY A 98 -18.07 20.03 -0.20
CA GLY A 98 -18.64 19.96 1.16
C GLY A 98 -19.93 19.13 1.28
N THR A 99 -20.44 18.56 0.21
CA THR A 99 -21.62 17.68 0.25
C THR A 99 -21.26 16.32 0.81
N ASN A 100 -22.13 15.80 1.67
CA ASN A 100 -22.02 14.45 2.23
C ASN A 100 -23.18 13.58 1.69
N ILE A 101 -22.85 12.40 1.22
CA ILE A 101 -23.80 11.43 0.66
C ILE A 101 -23.72 10.15 1.49
N THR A 102 -24.85 9.71 2.04
CA THR A 102 -24.94 8.42 2.72
C THR A 102 -25.08 7.29 1.71
N ILE A 103 -24.31 6.22 1.88
CA ILE A 103 -24.37 5.04 1.00
C ILE A 103 -25.34 4.03 1.60
N ASP A 104 -26.35 3.64 0.83
CA ASP A 104 -27.30 2.60 1.24
C ASP A 104 -26.61 1.23 1.28
N GLN A 105 -26.82 0.52 2.39
CA GLN A 105 -26.33 -0.86 2.54
C GLN A 105 -26.91 -1.77 1.46
N GLY A 106 -26.04 -2.63 0.92
CA GLY A 106 -26.44 -3.59 -0.10
C GLY A 106 -26.60 -3.00 -1.49
N SER A 107 -26.45 -1.67 -1.66
CA SER A 107 -26.37 -1.09 -2.99
C SER A 107 -25.13 -1.59 -3.74
N SER A 108 -25.19 -1.61 -5.07
CA SER A 108 -24.05 -1.99 -5.90
C SER A 108 -22.82 -1.11 -5.64
N PHE A 109 -23.05 0.17 -5.31
CA PHE A 109 -21.96 1.07 -4.95
C PHE A 109 -21.35 0.74 -3.57
N HIS A 110 -22.17 0.41 -2.57
CA HIS A 110 -21.71 -0.06 -1.28
C HIS A 110 -20.82 -1.31 -1.43
N ASN A 111 -21.29 -2.30 -2.19
CA ASN A 111 -20.54 -3.54 -2.44
C ASN A 111 -19.21 -3.25 -3.13
N PHE A 112 -19.19 -2.33 -4.08
CA PHE A 112 -17.96 -1.91 -4.75
C PHE A 112 -16.97 -1.22 -3.80
N VAL A 113 -17.44 -0.36 -2.91
CA VAL A 113 -16.60 0.29 -1.88
C VAL A 113 -16.01 -0.75 -0.93
N GLN A 114 -16.81 -1.73 -0.50
CA GLN A 114 -16.31 -2.81 0.34
C GLN A 114 -15.24 -3.64 -0.40
N GLU A 115 -15.48 -3.97 -1.67
CA GLU A 115 -14.47 -4.66 -2.49
C GLU A 115 -13.15 -3.89 -2.57
N ILE A 116 -13.17 -2.57 -2.77
CA ILE A 116 -11.97 -1.73 -2.80
C ILE A 116 -11.25 -1.77 -1.45
N ARG A 117 -11.96 -1.68 -0.33
CA ARG A 117 -11.40 -1.73 1.02
C ARG A 117 -10.77 -3.08 1.31
N ASP A 118 -11.46 -4.16 1.00
CA ASP A 118 -10.98 -5.52 1.19
C ASP A 118 -9.71 -5.77 0.35
N GLU A 119 -9.70 -5.32 -0.89
CA GLU A 119 -8.53 -5.45 -1.77
C GLU A 119 -7.35 -4.62 -1.27
N THR A 120 -7.59 -3.40 -0.80
CA THR A 120 -6.56 -2.54 -0.22
C THR A 120 -5.94 -3.18 1.02
N HIS A 121 -6.78 -3.71 1.90
CA HIS A 121 -6.36 -4.42 3.11
C HIS A 121 -5.60 -5.70 2.77
N ARG A 122 -6.12 -6.52 1.85
CA ARG A 122 -5.45 -7.74 1.36
C ARG A 122 -4.06 -7.43 0.80
N TYR A 123 -3.95 -6.38 -0.02
CA TYR A 123 -2.67 -5.95 -0.59
C TYR A 123 -1.69 -5.50 0.48
N ALA A 124 -2.14 -4.70 1.45
CA ALA A 124 -1.32 -4.24 2.58
C ALA A 124 -0.79 -5.42 3.41
N ILE A 125 -1.64 -6.37 3.78
CA ILE A 125 -1.25 -7.59 4.52
C ILE A 125 -0.23 -8.40 3.72
N THR A 126 -0.42 -8.57 2.42
CA THR A 126 0.50 -9.32 1.56
C THR A 126 1.89 -8.69 1.56
N LEU A 127 1.98 -7.36 1.46
CA LEU A 127 3.24 -6.63 1.55
C LEU A 127 3.89 -6.75 2.92
N GLN A 128 3.11 -6.64 3.98
CA GLN A 128 3.59 -6.79 5.36
C GLN A 128 4.19 -8.19 5.59
N LYS A 129 3.47 -9.24 5.20
CA LYS A 129 3.95 -10.63 5.27
C LYS A 129 5.24 -10.82 4.47
N LYS A 130 5.34 -10.26 3.26
CA LYS A 130 6.56 -10.31 2.44
C LYS A 130 7.73 -9.61 3.12
N LYS A 131 7.50 -8.44 3.73
CA LYS A 131 8.51 -7.69 4.49
C LYS A 131 8.98 -8.47 5.73
N MET A 132 8.05 -9.00 6.51
CA MET A 132 8.36 -9.80 7.71
C MET A 132 9.17 -11.05 7.35
N ARG A 133 8.77 -11.80 6.31
CA ARG A 133 9.54 -12.97 5.84
C ARG A 133 10.96 -12.58 5.47
N LYS A 134 11.14 -11.48 4.73
CA LYS A 134 12.48 -11.01 4.36
C LYS A 134 13.32 -10.66 5.58
N THR A 135 12.75 -9.96 6.56
CA THR A 135 13.43 -9.59 7.81
C THR A 135 13.78 -10.83 8.63
N SER A 136 12.85 -11.78 8.80
CA SER A 136 13.10 -13.02 9.54
C SER A 136 14.22 -13.86 8.91
N ILE A 137 14.24 -13.99 7.58
CA ILE A 137 15.31 -14.70 6.87
C ILE A 137 16.66 -14.01 7.08
N THR A 138 16.70 -12.68 7.00
CA THR A 138 17.93 -11.92 7.22
C THR A 138 18.43 -12.09 8.65
N SER A 139 17.54 -11.93 9.66
CA SER A 139 17.91 -12.12 11.08
C SER A 139 18.48 -13.50 11.36
N SER A 140 17.87 -14.57 10.83
CA SER A 140 18.35 -15.94 11.04
C SER A 140 19.73 -16.19 10.41
N LEU A 141 20.06 -15.49 9.32
CA LEU A 141 21.40 -15.55 8.71
C LEU A 141 22.39 -14.60 9.41
N ASP A 142 21.90 -13.55 10.10
CA ASP A 142 22.72 -12.62 10.87
C ASP A 142 23.31 -13.25 12.12
N GLU A 143 22.65 -14.30 12.66
CA GLU A 143 23.15 -15.10 13.78
C GLU A 143 24.36 -15.98 13.40
N LEU A 144 24.63 -16.17 12.10
CA LEU A 144 25.76 -16.97 11.63
C LEU A 144 27.05 -16.12 11.60
N SER A 145 27.97 -16.41 12.50
CA SER A 145 29.30 -15.78 12.55
C SER A 145 30.06 -16.05 11.24
N GLY A 146 30.71 -15.03 10.69
CA GLY A 146 31.52 -15.14 9.46
C GLY A 146 30.76 -15.09 8.14
N VAL A 147 29.43 -14.92 8.14
CA VAL A 147 28.63 -14.77 6.93
C VAL A 147 28.18 -13.32 6.74
N GLY A 148 28.95 -12.55 5.97
CA GLY A 148 28.62 -11.15 5.62
C GLY A 148 27.45 -11.02 4.64
N ASP A 149 26.92 -9.80 4.47
CA ASP A 149 25.73 -9.51 3.68
C ASP A 149 25.78 -9.97 2.21
N VAL A 150 26.98 -9.93 1.61
CA VAL A 150 27.18 -10.40 0.24
C VAL A 150 26.95 -11.91 0.17
N ARG A 151 27.58 -12.66 1.08
CA ARG A 151 27.48 -14.13 1.11
C ARG A 151 26.05 -14.58 1.45
N LYS A 152 25.35 -13.90 2.36
CA LYS A 152 23.93 -14.14 2.65
C LYS A 152 23.06 -14.02 1.41
N LYS A 153 23.25 -12.96 0.60
CA LYS A 153 22.52 -12.75 -0.64
C LYS A 153 22.82 -13.84 -1.68
N LEU A 154 24.06 -14.28 -1.79
CA LEU A 154 24.46 -15.35 -2.71
C LEU A 154 23.84 -16.68 -2.31
N LEU A 155 23.90 -17.05 -1.03
CA LEU A 155 23.28 -18.26 -0.48
C LEU A 155 21.76 -18.26 -0.74
N LEU A 156 21.06 -17.17 -0.46
CA LEU A 156 19.62 -17.07 -0.72
C LEU A 156 19.28 -17.10 -2.21
N ARG A 157 20.15 -16.59 -3.06
CA ARG A 157 19.95 -16.64 -4.52
C ARG A 157 20.15 -18.07 -5.06
N TYR A 158 21.13 -18.79 -4.55
CA TYR A 158 21.46 -20.14 -4.99
C TYR A 158 20.44 -21.18 -4.48
N PHE A 159 20.17 -21.18 -3.18
CA PHE A 159 19.28 -22.16 -2.53
C PHE A 159 17.81 -21.76 -2.50
N GLY A 160 17.46 -20.51 -2.81
CA GLY A 160 16.08 -20.02 -2.86
C GLY A 160 15.42 -19.78 -1.51
N SER A 161 15.77 -20.51 -0.45
CA SER A 161 15.18 -20.35 0.89
C SER A 161 16.14 -20.71 2.01
N LEU A 162 15.85 -20.17 3.22
CA LEU A 162 16.60 -20.50 4.43
C LEU A 162 16.51 -21.99 4.79
N GLU A 163 15.38 -22.62 4.54
CA GLU A 163 15.19 -24.06 4.80
C GLU A 163 16.07 -24.92 3.90
N GLN A 164 16.22 -24.54 2.65
CA GLN A 164 17.12 -25.23 1.72
C GLN A 164 18.59 -25.03 2.11
N ILE A 165 18.97 -23.81 2.56
CA ILE A 165 20.31 -23.56 3.10
C ILE A 165 20.59 -24.44 4.30
N LYS A 166 19.64 -24.57 5.23
CA LYS A 166 19.79 -25.44 6.43
C LYS A 166 19.90 -26.93 6.11
N ARG A 167 19.37 -27.38 4.99
CA ARG A 167 19.40 -28.78 4.51
C ARG A 167 20.56 -29.07 3.58
N ALA A 168 21.24 -28.02 3.08
CA ALA A 168 22.35 -28.16 2.16
C ALA A 168 23.55 -28.84 2.85
N SER A 169 24.25 -29.67 2.09
CA SER A 169 25.51 -30.25 2.55
C SER A 169 26.63 -29.19 2.58
N ILE A 170 27.70 -29.47 3.31
CA ILE A 170 28.87 -28.56 3.35
C ILE A 170 29.45 -28.37 1.94
N ASN A 171 29.45 -29.43 1.13
CA ASN A 171 29.94 -29.34 -0.25
C ASN A 171 29.09 -28.38 -1.09
N ASP A 172 27.75 -28.49 -0.99
CA ASP A 172 26.83 -27.58 -1.70
C ASP A 172 27.01 -26.13 -1.28
N LEU A 173 27.25 -25.90 0.04
CA LEU A 173 27.48 -24.55 0.56
C LEU A 173 28.82 -23.96 0.06
N CYS A 174 29.83 -24.80 -0.14
CA CYS A 174 31.14 -24.39 -0.68
C CYS A 174 31.10 -24.07 -2.17
N GLU A 175 30.12 -24.57 -2.92
CA GLU A 175 29.93 -24.23 -4.33
C GLU A 175 29.47 -22.78 -4.53
N VAL A 176 28.90 -22.16 -3.50
CA VAL A 176 28.49 -20.75 -3.54
C VAL A 176 29.70 -19.85 -3.44
N SER A 177 30.34 -19.59 -4.58
CA SER A 177 31.51 -18.70 -4.69
C SER A 177 31.18 -17.28 -4.26
N GLY A 178 31.91 -16.72 -3.31
CA GLY A 178 31.77 -15.34 -2.87
C GLY A 178 32.86 -14.94 -1.89
#